data_300706e72bc8fa17b30da8cf648053d0
#
_entry.id   300706e72bc8fa17b30da8cf648053d0
#
_cell.length_a   1.000
_cell.length_b   1.000
_cell.length_c   1.000
_cell.angle_alpha   90.00
_cell.angle_beta   90.00
_cell.angle_gamma   90.00
#
_symmetry.space_group_name_H-M   'P 1'
#
loop_
_entity.id
_entity.type
_entity.pdbx_description
1 polymer ?
#
loop_
_entity_poly.entity_id
_entity_poly.type
_entity_poly.pdbx_seq_one_letter_code
_entity_poly.pdbx_strand_id
1 'polypeptide(L)'
;MRYAGPREALFHAVFRQNFGCSHLIVGRDHAGVGEYYGPFDAQKIFTQIPKDALELKPLNIDWTFYCHKCDGMASMRTCCHGKEDRLMLSGTMLRKMLSEDMEVPDHFSRPEVLEVLRKYYRGLTEKVEVKVHGFATGEIPAKK
;
A
#
# COMPACT_ATOMS: atom_id res chain seq x y z
N MET A 1 -14.06 10.92 8.25
CA MET A 1 -13.77 9.54 8.66
C MET A 1 -12.39 9.19 8.12
N ARG A 2 -11.50 8.66 8.95
CA ARG A 2 -10.13 8.31 8.56
C ARG A 2 -9.76 6.97 9.19
N TYR A 3 -9.19 6.10 8.39
CA TYR A 3 -8.67 4.80 8.82
C TYR A 3 -9.74 3.85 9.40
N ALA A 4 -10.93 3.84 8.79
CA ALA A 4 -12.02 2.93 9.14
C ALA A 4 -12.01 1.63 8.30
N GLY A 5 -10.90 1.34 7.61
CA GLY A 5 -10.66 0.11 6.86
C GLY A 5 -11.74 -0.17 5.80
N PRO A 6 -12.39 -1.36 5.88
CA PRO A 6 -13.36 -1.78 4.88
C PRO A 6 -14.51 -0.79 4.66
N ARG A 7 -15.07 -0.20 5.72
CA ARG A 7 -16.15 0.79 5.59
C ARG A 7 -15.69 2.07 4.90
N GLU A 8 -14.46 2.48 5.16
CA GLU A 8 -13.88 3.63 4.47
C GLU A 8 -13.61 3.34 2.99
N ALA A 9 -13.23 2.11 2.64
CA ALA A 9 -13.10 1.70 1.24
C ALA A 9 -14.42 1.83 0.46
N LEU A 10 -15.55 1.43 1.06
CA LEU A 10 -16.88 1.65 0.47
C LEU A 10 -17.20 3.14 0.32
N PHE A 11 -16.88 3.93 1.33
CA PHE A 11 -17.07 5.37 1.29
C PHE A 11 -16.23 6.03 0.18
N HIS A 12 -14.98 5.60 0.02
CA HIS A 12 -14.13 6.02 -1.09
C HIS A 12 -14.73 5.65 -2.45
N ALA A 13 -15.35 4.46 -2.57
CA ALA A 13 -16.01 4.04 -3.79
C ALA A 13 -17.18 4.97 -4.15
N VAL A 14 -18.04 5.29 -3.18
CA VAL A 14 -19.16 6.21 -3.37
C VAL A 14 -18.67 7.59 -3.81
N PHE A 15 -17.64 8.12 -3.15
CA PHE A 15 -17.04 9.39 -3.56
C PHE A 15 -16.54 9.36 -4.99
N ARG A 16 -15.75 8.36 -5.35
CA ARG A 16 -15.20 8.25 -6.70
C ARG A 16 -16.30 8.11 -7.75
N GLN A 17 -17.33 7.33 -7.44
CA GLN A 17 -18.51 7.21 -8.32
C GLN A 17 -19.19 8.56 -8.54
N ASN A 18 -19.43 9.32 -7.47
CA ASN A 18 -20.07 10.63 -7.55
C ASN A 18 -19.23 11.66 -8.35
N PHE A 19 -17.92 11.46 -8.42
CA PHE A 19 -17.03 12.24 -9.28
C PHE A 19 -16.85 11.66 -10.69
N GLY A 20 -17.67 10.66 -11.09
CA GLY A 20 -17.71 10.11 -12.44
C GLY A 20 -16.64 9.03 -12.71
N CYS A 21 -15.97 8.51 -11.67
CA CYS A 21 -15.04 7.41 -11.86
C CYS A 21 -15.80 6.09 -12.07
N SER A 22 -15.38 5.31 -13.04
CA SER A 22 -15.93 3.97 -13.32
C SER A 22 -15.26 2.85 -12.51
N HIS A 23 -14.07 3.07 -11.98
CA HIS A 23 -13.28 2.09 -11.24
C HIS A 23 -12.57 2.70 -10.03
N LEU A 24 -12.38 1.89 -8.98
CA LEU A 24 -11.56 2.21 -7.81
C LEU A 24 -10.47 1.15 -7.63
N ILE A 25 -9.21 1.57 -7.61
CA ILE A 25 -8.12 0.69 -7.22
C ILE A 25 -8.16 0.50 -5.70
N VAL A 26 -8.33 -0.75 -5.26
CA VAL A 26 -8.30 -1.15 -3.86
C VAL A 26 -7.04 -1.97 -3.62
N GLY A 27 -6.06 -1.34 -3.02
CA GLY A 27 -4.79 -1.98 -2.70
C GLY A 27 -4.85 -2.77 -1.39
N ARG A 28 -3.69 -3.31 -1.04
CA ARG A 28 -3.44 -3.91 0.27
C ARG A 28 -3.59 -2.86 1.36
N ASP A 29 -4.18 -3.25 2.50
CA ASP A 29 -4.34 -2.40 3.69
C ASP A 29 -4.99 -1.04 3.38
N HIS A 30 -5.95 -1.04 2.44
CA HIS A 30 -6.65 0.17 2.02
C HIS A 30 -7.42 0.78 3.19
N ALA A 31 -7.07 2.02 3.56
CA ALA A 31 -7.63 2.75 4.69
C ALA A 31 -7.51 2.01 6.04
N GLY A 32 -6.57 1.08 6.15
CA GLY A 32 -6.27 0.37 7.39
C GLY A 32 -5.55 1.25 8.40
N VAL A 33 -5.63 0.84 9.68
CA VAL A 33 -4.90 1.45 10.77
C VAL A 33 -4.45 0.38 11.75
N GLY A 34 -3.19 0.41 12.14
CA GLY A 34 -2.62 -0.59 13.03
C GLY A 34 -2.86 -2.00 12.47
N GLU A 35 -3.31 -2.91 13.32
CA GLU A 35 -3.60 -4.31 12.99
C GLU A 35 -5.09 -4.66 13.17
N TYR A 36 -6.00 -3.65 13.15
CA TYR A 36 -7.44 -3.87 13.36
C TYR A 36 -8.10 -4.64 12.21
N TYR A 37 -7.57 -4.51 11.01
CA TYR A 37 -8.12 -5.12 9.80
C TYR A 37 -7.07 -5.96 9.11
N GLY A 38 -7.49 -7.03 8.47
CA GLY A 38 -6.60 -7.82 7.61
C GLY A 38 -6.21 -7.06 6.34
N PRO A 39 -5.08 -7.43 5.71
CA PRO A 39 -4.51 -6.67 4.58
C PRO A 39 -5.42 -6.58 3.36
N PHE A 40 -6.39 -7.47 3.23
CA PHE A 40 -7.34 -7.53 2.11
C PHE A 40 -8.82 -7.37 2.54
N ASP A 41 -9.09 -6.99 3.78
CA ASP A 41 -10.47 -6.88 4.25
C ASP A 41 -11.23 -5.75 3.54
N ALA A 42 -10.53 -4.67 3.15
CA ALA A 42 -11.11 -3.63 2.31
C ALA A 42 -11.51 -4.11 0.92
N GLN A 43 -10.89 -5.16 0.39
CA GLN A 43 -11.30 -5.80 -0.87
C GLN A 43 -12.50 -6.72 -0.67
N LYS A 44 -12.51 -7.49 0.44
CA LYS A 44 -13.56 -8.44 0.75
C LYS A 44 -14.92 -7.78 0.95
N ILE A 45 -14.98 -6.56 1.51
CA ILE A 45 -16.26 -5.91 1.77
C ILE A 45 -17.08 -5.69 0.48
N PHE A 46 -16.42 -5.49 -0.67
CA PHE A 46 -17.11 -5.35 -1.95
C PHE A 46 -17.82 -6.63 -2.43
N THR A 47 -17.46 -7.79 -1.87
CA THR A 47 -18.17 -9.05 -2.14
C THR A 47 -19.37 -9.28 -1.23
N GLN A 48 -19.51 -8.46 -0.19
CA GLN A 48 -20.57 -8.57 0.83
C GLN A 48 -21.74 -7.61 0.60
N ILE A 49 -21.58 -6.66 -0.31
CA ILE A 49 -22.65 -5.74 -0.71
C ILE A 49 -23.43 -6.31 -1.91
N PRO A 50 -24.70 -5.90 -2.14
CA PRO A 50 -25.43 -6.24 -3.34
C PRO A 50 -24.65 -5.86 -4.61
N LYS A 51 -24.74 -6.67 -5.67
CA LYS A 51 -23.97 -6.48 -6.91
C LYS A 51 -24.25 -5.17 -7.63
N ASP A 52 -25.43 -4.62 -7.43
CA ASP A 52 -25.95 -3.39 -8.03
C ASP A 52 -25.87 -2.18 -7.08
N ALA A 53 -25.31 -2.35 -5.89
CA ALA A 53 -25.17 -1.26 -4.91
C ALA A 53 -24.22 -0.14 -5.37
N LEU A 54 -23.29 -0.45 -6.28
CA LEU A 54 -22.35 0.49 -6.86
C LEU A 54 -22.24 0.26 -8.37
N GLU A 55 -22.25 1.34 -9.15
CA GLU A 55 -21.92 1.32 -10.57
C GLU A 55 -20.40 1.20 -10.78
N LEU A 56 -19.65 1.82 -9.88
CA LEU A 56 -18.19 1.76 -9.85
C LEU A 56 -17.69 0.35 -9.52
N LYS A 57 -16.68 -0.11 -10.25
CA LYS A 57 -16.10 -1.45 -10.08
C LYS A 57 -14.78 -1.40 -9.27
N PRO A 58 -14.63 -2.19 -8.19
CA PRO A 58 -13.36 -2.30 -7.49
C PRO A 58 -12.34 -3.08 -8.34
N LEU A 59 -11.13 -2.53 -8.49
CA LEU A 59 -9.96 -3.19 -9.04
C LEU A 59 -9.05 -3.60 -7.89
N ASN A 60 -9.11 -4.85 -7.49
CA ASN A 60 -8.37 -5.41 -6.38
C ASN A 60 -6.92 -5.68 -6.80
N ILE A 61 -5.98 -4.96 -6.19
CA ILE A 61 -4.54 -5.11 -6.44
C ILE A 61 -3.94 -5.96 -5.32
N ASP A 62 -3.17 -6.97 -5.72
CA ASP A 62 -2.41 -7.83 -4.83
C ASP A 62 -1.10 -7.15 -4.39
N TRP A 63 -0.28 -7.86 -3.63
CA TRP A 63 1.07 -7.44 -3.28
C TRP A 63 1.89 -7.28 -4.54
N THR A 64 2.39 -6.08 -4.76
CA THR A 64 3.27 -5.76 -5.87
C THR A 64 4.66 -5.45 -5.34
N PHE A 65 5.67 -5.84 -6.09
CA PHE A 65 7.08 -5.68 -5.76
C PHE A 65 7.89 -5.57 -7.05
N TYR A 66 9.08 -5.01 -6.97
CA TYR A 66 10.06 -5.14 -8.02
C TYR A 66 10.77 -6.48 -7.87
N CYS A 67 10.89 -7.24 -8.94
CA CYS A 67 11.62 -8.49 -8.97
C CYS A 67 12.92 -8.30 -9.76
N HIS A 68 14.07 -8.52 -9.11
CA HIS A 68 15.39 -8.36 -9.73
C HIS A 68 15.62 -9.36 -10.88
N LYS A 69 15.07 -10.57 -10.79
CA LYS A 69 15.19 -11.57 -11.88
C LYS A 69 14.24 -11.33 -13.06
N CYS A 70 13.05 -10.77 -12.79
CA CYS A 70 12.12 -10.37 -13.86
C CYS A 70 12.51 -9.02 -14.47
N ASP A 71 13.38 -8.27 -13.80
CA ASP A 71 13.74 -6.88 -14.10
C ASP A 71 12.50 -5.98 -14.29
N GLY A 72 11.56 -6.08 -13.34
CA GLY A 72 10.32 -5.31 -13.43
C GLY A 72 9.35 -5.52 -12.29
N MET A 73 8.25 -4.74 -12.36
CA MET A 73 7.16 -4.85 -11.40
C MET A 73 6.39 -6.15 -11.59
N ALA A 74 6.19 -6.84 -10.50
CA ALA A 74 5.51 -8.13 -10.46
C ALA A 74 4.58 -8.24 -9.23
N SER A 75 3.75 -9.26 -9.22
CA SER A 75 2.91 -9.65 -8.08
C SER A 75 3.14 -11.11 -7.72
N MET A 76 2.57 -11.55 -6.60
CA MET A 76 2.61 -12.96 -6.21
C MET A 76 1.98 -13.91 -7.24
N ARG A 77 1.13 -13.39 -8.13
CA ARG A 77 0.48 -14.16 -9.19
C ARG A 77 1.26 -14.19 -10.49
N THR A 78 2.12 -13.21 -10.72
CA THR A 78 2.82 -13.02 -12.00
C THR A 78 4.31 -13.38 -11.91
N CYS A 79 4.84 -13.64 -10.70
CA CYS A 79 6.25 -13.93 -10.48
C CYS A 79 6.43 -15.23 -9.70
N CYS A 80 7.24 -16.15 -10.23
CA CYS A 80 7.58 -17.41 -9.59
C CYS A 80 8.87 -17.36 -8.73
N HIS A 81 9.62 -16.24 -8.75
CA HIS A 81 10.89 -16.10 -8.04
C HIS A 81 10.69 -16.00 -6.53
N GLY A 82 11.75 -16.32 -5.78
CA GLY A 82 11.73 -16.34 -4.32
C GLY A 82 11.71 -14.94 -3.67
N LYS A 83 11.63 -14.91 -2.34
CA LYS A 83 11.61 -13.66 -1.58
C LYS A 83 12.91 -12.87 -1.72
N GLU A 84 14.02 -13.56 -1.88
CA GLU A 84 15.37 -13.01 -2.05
C GLU A 84 15.51 -12.16 -3.31
N ASP A 85 14.70 -12.42 -4.32
CA ASP A 85 14.71 -11.68 -5.58
C ASP A 85 13.73 -10.50 -5.61
N ARG A 86 12.97 -10.27 -4.52
CA ARG A 86 11.86 -9.32 -4.46
C ARG A 86 12.20 -8.12 -3.60
N LEU A 87 12.16 -6.94 -4.19
CA LEU A 87 12.20 -5.70 -3.44
C LEU A 87 10.78 -5.36 -2.94
N MET A 88 10.52 -5.64 -1.67
CA MET A 88 9.26 -5.32 -0.99
C MET A 88 9.49 -4.16 -0.04
N LEU A 89 9.15 -2.96 -0.47
CA LEU A 89 9.26 -1.77 0.34
C LEU A 89 7.89 -1.07 0.46
N SER A 90 7.41 -0.90 1.69
CA SER A 90 6.18 -0.14 1.92
C SER A 90 6.46 1.36 2.05
N GLY A 91 5.43 2.19 1.83
CA GLY A 91 5.55 3.62 2.08
C GLY A 91 5.93 3.96 3.53
N THR A 92 5.54 3.12 4.49
CA THR A 92 5.92 3.28 5.90
C THR A 92 7.42 3.02 6.09
N MET A 93 7.95 1.95 5.47
CA MET A 93 9.38 1.66 5.52
C MET A 93 10.18 2.76 4.83
N LEU A 94 9.75 3.24 3.66
CA LEU A 94 10.39 4.36 2.98
C LEU A 94 10.47 5.61 3.89
N ARG A 95 9.34 5.97 4.52
CA ARG A 95 9.32 7.13 5.45
C ARG A 95 10.32 6.94 6.59
N LYS A 96 10.42 5.74 7.14
CA LYS A 96 11.41 5.42 8.17
C LYS A 96 12.84 5.60 7.64
N MET A 97 13.15 5.02 6.48
CA MET A 97 14.48 5.14 5.87
C MET A 97 14.85 6.61 5.61
N LEU A 98 13.93 7.40 5.09
CA LEU A 98 14.14 8.83 4.86
C LEU A 98 14.30 9.63 6.16
N SER A 99 13.58 9.28 7.23
CA SER A 99 13.69 9.97 8.53
C SER A 99 14.99 9.66 9.26
N GLU A 100 15.56 8.48 9.00
CA GLU A 100 16.83 8.01 9.57
C GLU A 100 18.04 8.25 8.63
N ASP A 101 17.80 8.94 7.50
CA ASP A 101 18.80 9.21 6.43
C ASP A 101 19.47 7.93 5.88
N MET A 102 18.71 6.83 5.87
CA MET A 102 19.15 5.55 5.33
C MET A 102 19.13 5.55 3.82
N GLU A 103 19.94 4.68 3.22
CA GLU A 103 19.93 4.46 1.78
C GLU A 103 18.64 3.74 1.35
N VAL A 104 17.96 4.30 0.34
CA VAL A 104 16.76 3.69 -0.26
C VAL A 104 17.20 2.81 -1.41
N PRO A 105 16.76 1.53 -1.48
CA PRO A 105 17.15 0.63 -2.55
C PRO A 105 16.81 1.17 -3.94
N ASP A 106 17.66 0.83 -4.91
CA ASP A 106 17.42 1.12 -6.32
C ASP A 106 16.07 0.53 -6.78
N HIS A 107 15.53 1.05 -7.88
CA HIS A 107 14.25 0.65 -8.47
C HIS A 107 12.98 0.92 -7.61
N PHE A 108 13.12 1.49 -6.40
CA PHE A 108 11.96 1.88 -5.60
C PHE A 108 11.35 3.19 -6.10
N SER A 109 12.17 4.18 -6.38
CA SER A 109 11.73 5.50 -6.86
C SER A 109 12.84 6.16 -7.68
N ARG A 110 12.45 7.16 -8.46
CA ARG A 110 13.41 7.93 -9.26
C ARG A 110 14.35 8.74 -8.34
N PRO A 111 15.65 8.84 -8.67
CA PRO A 111 16.62 9.56 -7.85
C PRO A 111 16.22 11.00 -7.54
N GLU A 112 15.67 11.72 -8.52
CA GLU A 112 15.23 13.11 -8.35
C GLU A 112 14.10 13.24 -7.31
N VAL A 113 13.19 12.27 -7.27
CA VAL A 113 12.10 12.22 -6.27
C VAL A 113 12.68 11.95 -4.88
N LEU A 114 13.61 11.02 -4.77
CA LEU A 114 14.28 10.71 -3.49
C LEU A 114 15.07 11.89 -2.96
N GLU A 115 15.73 12.66 -3.83
CA GLU A 115 16.46 13.87 -3.44
C GLU A 115 15.53 14.92 -2.81
N VAL A 116 14.38 15.19 -3.44
CA VAL A 116 13.37 16.11 -2.90
C VAL A 116 12.84 15.63 -1.55
N LEU A 117 12.54 14.33 -1.45
CA LEU A 117 12.06 13.74 -0.20
C LEU A 117 13.11 13.80 0.92
N ARG A 118 14.37 13.48 0.62
CA ARG A 118 15.48 13.58 1.60
C ARG A 118 15.66 15.01 2.09
N LYS A 119 15.62 16.00 1.17
CA LYS A 119 15.70 17.42 1.54
C LYS A 119 14.57 17.83 2.48
N TYR A 120 13.35 17.35 2.22
CA TYR A 120 12.20 17.60 3.10
C TYR A 120 12.42 16.99 4.49
N TYR A 121 12.79 15.71 4.58
CA TYR A 121 12.98 15.02 5.86
C TYR A 121 14.14 15.59 6.68
N ARG A 122 15.24 16.03 6.05
CA ARG A 122 16.35 16.73 6.71
C ARG A 122 15.96 18.11 7.23
N GLY A 123 14.98 18.76 6.64
CA GLY A 123 14.47 20.06 7.06
C GLY A 123 13.45 20.02 8.20
N LEU A 124 13.00 18.81 8.61
CA LEU A 124 12.06 18.67 9.72
C LEU A 124 12.77 18.90 11.06
N THR A 125 12.23 19.82 11.87
CA THR A 125 12.74 20.13 13.22
C THR A 125 12.41 19.02 14.22
N GLU A 126 11.33 18.27 14.00
CA GLU A 126 10.93 17.11 14.80
C GLU A 126 10.98 15.85 13.95
N LYS A 127 11.65 14.80 14.47
CA LYS A 127 11.62 13.49 13.81
C LYS A 127 10.23 12.89 13.94
N VAL A 128 9.64 12.55 12.79
CA VAL A 128 8.35 11.85 12.77
C VAL A 128 8.58 10.41 13.21
N GLU A 129 8.01 10.02 14.35
CA GLU A 129 8.04 8.64 14.80
C GLU A 129 7.17 7.78 13.86
N VAL A 130 7.81 6.95 13.05
CA VAL A 130 7.13 6.08 12.08
C VAL A 130 7.00 4.68 12.67
N LYS A 131 5.79 4.30 13.06
CA LYS A 131 5.49 2.92 13.49
C LYS A 131 5.31 2.03 12.25
N VAL A 132 6.18 1.05 12.11
CA VAL A 132 6.10 0.04 11.03
C VAL A 132 5.19 -1.09 11.50
N HIS A 133 4.10 -1.35 10.78
CA HIS A 133 3.19 -2.47 11.05
C HIS A 133 3.65 -3.72 10.31
N GLY A 134 3.31 -4.91 10.84
CA GLY A 134 3.71 -6.20 10.26
C GLY A 134 3.31 -6.38 8.78
N PHE A 135 2.18 -5.80 8.38
CA PHE A 135 1.75 -5.81 6.97
C PHE A 135 2.66 -5.00 6.04
N ALA A 136 3.46 -4.09 6.58
CA ALA A 136 4.39 -3.29 5.78
C ALA A 136 5.58 -4.10 5.26
N THR A 137 5.93 -5.19 5.91
CA THR A 137 7.04 -6.09 5.55
C THR A 137 6.62 -7.26 4.67
N GLY A 138 5.33 -7.37 4.33
CA GLY A 138 4.82 -8.49 3.54
C GLY A 138 4.49 -9.73 4.37
N GLU A 139 4.61 -9.69 5.67
CA GLU A 139 4.24 -10.79 6.56
C GLU A 139 2.75 -10.72 6.88
N ILE A 140 2.06 -11.84 6.71
CA ILE A 140 0.68 -12.00 7.19
C ILE A 140 0.79 -12.45 8.64
N PRO A 141 0.37 -11.64 9.64
CA PRO A 141 0.38 -12.09 11.02
C PRO A 141 -0.50 -13.33 11.15
N ALA A 142 0.00 -14.32 11.89
CA ALA A 142 -0.79 -15.47 12.25
C ALA A 142 -2.05 -14.98 13.02
N LYS A 143 -3.23 -15.42 12.59
CA LYS A 143 -4.46 -15.13 13.32
C LYS A 143 -4.31 -15.65 14.75
N LYS A 144 -4.42 -14.75 15.73
CA LYS A 144 -4.68 -15.12 17.13
C LYS A 144 -6.10 -15.64 17.28
#